data_bafd7d818edfd764f0c18ec30a291aaf
#
_entry.id   bafd7d818edfd764f0c18ec30a291aaf
#
_cell.length_a   1.000
_cell.length_b   1.000
_cell.length_c   1.000
_cell.angle_alpha   90.00
_cell.angle_beta   90.00
_cell.angle_gamma   90.00
#
_symmetry.space_group_name_H-M   'P 1'
#
loop_
_entity.id
_entity.type
_entity.pdbx_description
1 polymer ?
#
loop_
_entity_poly.entity_id
_entity_poly.type
_entity_poly.pdbx_seq_one_letter_code
_entity_poly.pdbx_strand_id
1 'polypeptide(L)'
;MRDLNYDLKQLCRHNRDGSFATQADREHILDLIANQLHEMGFRHMNAHSLKPKHVEKLIERWLAESLSAGTIKNRMSALRWWAQKTGKENIIARSNAAYDIPDRVYVTNVSKARELAIAAIEGIRTESIKISLQLQAAFGLRREESIKIIPKWADRGDRLVLKDSWTKGGRTREIPISTPEQRQLVDEAKVVAKGKSLIPSRFATYVDYLKHFRYECERIGIHAFHGHRHFYAQGRYRELTGRECPARGGPTSKQLTREQKVIDHQARVAISHEMGHGREQITAVYLGR
;
A
#
# COMPACT_ATOMS: atom_id res chain seq x y z
N MET A 1 28.81 14.74 -5.27
CA MET A 1 27.96 14.08 -4.25
C MET A 1 28.56 14.42 -2.90
N ARG A 2 27.76 14.80 -1.89
CA ARG A 2 28.27 15.11 -0.55
C ARG A 2 28.68 13.83 0.17
N ASP A 3 29.65 13.92 1.09
CA ASP A 3 30.23 12.73 1.75
C ASP A 3 29.15 11.90 2.46
N LEU A 4 28.25 12.55 3.24
CA LEU A 4 27.18 11.84 3.92
C LEU A 4 26.22 11.14 2.95
N ASN A 5 25.82 11.78 1.84
CA ASN A 5 24.95 11.14 0.83
C ASN A 5 25.62 9.92 0.21
N TYR A 6 26.92 10.03 -0.08
CA TYR A 6 27.69 8.91 -0.63
C TYR A 6 27.76 7.75 0.36
N ASP A 7 28.14 8.03 1.61
CA ASP A 7 28.28 7.02 2.66
C ASP A 7 26.98 6.29 2.94
N LEU A 8 25.87 7.03 3.05
CA LEU A 8 24.54 6.43 3.30
C LEU A 8 24.08 5.57 2.12
N LYS A 9 24.42 5.97 0.89
CA LYS A 9 24.17 5.15 -0.29
C LYS A 9 25.00 3.87 -0.27
N GLN A 10 26.28 3.93 0.11
CA GLN A 10 27.10 2.73 0.28
C GLN A 10 26.57 1.84 1.40
N LEU A 11 26.15 2.44 2.54
CA LEU A 11 25.53 1.71 3.64
C LEU A 11 24.29 0.93 3.18
N CYS A 12 23.41 1.54 2.37
CA CYS A 12 22.25 0.87 1.77
C CYS A 12 22.66 -0.27 0.82
N ARG A 13 23.68 -0.09 0.00
CA ARG A 13 24.17 -1.09 -0.95
C ARG A 13 24.75 -2.33 -0.27
N HIS A 14 25.45 -2.14 0.84
CA HIS A 14 26.03 -3.22 1.63
C HIS A 14 25.00 -3.92 2.55
N ASN A 15 23.86 -3.29 2.83
CA ASN A 15 22.84 -3.81 3.73
C ASN A 15 21.47 -3.88 3.03
N ARG A 16 21.26 -4.95 2.29
CA ARG A 16 20.04 -5.14 1.44
C ARG A 16 18.87 -5.79 2.18
N ASP A 17 18.58 -5.32 3.39
CA ASP A 17 17.47 -5.83 4.19
C ASP A 17 16.11 -5.41 3.61
N GLY A 18 15.15 -6.34 3.61
CA GLY A 18 13.79 -6.11 3.16
C GLY A 18 13.60 -6.21 1.65
N SER A 19 12.40 -5.91 1.19
CA SER A 19 12.05 -5.95 -0.24
C SER A 19 12.79 -4.87 -1.04
N PHE A 20 12.89 -5.04 -2.36
CA PHE A 20 13.46 -4.01 -3.25
C PHE A 20 12.81 -2.64 -3.07
N ALA A 21 11.48 -2.59 -2.88
CA ALA A 21 10.77 -1.33 -2.61
C ALA A 21 11.21 -0.71 -1.28
N THR A 22 11.32 -1.52 -0.22
CA THR A 22 11.80 -1.06 1.09
C THR A 22 13.23 -0.52 1.03
N GLN A 23 14.10 -1.16 0.25
CA GLN A 23 15.48 -0.71 0.06
C GLN A 23 15.52 0.63 -0.69
N ALA A 24 14.76 0.77 -1.77
CA ALA A 24 14.69 2.00 -2.56
C ALA A 24 14.08 3.16 -1.74
N ASP A 25 12.98 2.93 -1.02
CA ASP A 25 12.37 3.94 -0.15
C ASP A 25 13.32 4.39 0.96
N ARG A 26 14.07 3.46 1.55
CA ARG A 26 15.07 3.76 2.58
C ARG A 26 16.20 4.61 2.02
N GLU A 27 16.78 4.25 0.87
CA GLU A 27 17.84 5.01 0.22
C GLU A 27 17.37 6.44 -0.08
N HIS A 28 16.16 6.60 -0.61
CA HIS A 28 15.55 7.90 -0.88
C HIS A 28 15.36 8.74 0.39
N ILE A 29 14.83 8.14 1.47
CA ILE A 29 14.62 8.84 2.76
C ILE A 29 15.97 9.25 3.38
N LEU A 30 16.98 8.40 3.33
CA LEU A 30 18.30 8.70 3.86
C LEU A 30 19.02 9.81 3.07
N ASP A 31 18.85 9.81 1.74
CA ASP A 31 19.37 10.89 0.90
C ASP A 31 18.71 12.24 1.23
N LEU A 32 17.38 12.24 1.41
CA LEU A 32 16.63 13.40 1.88
C LEU A 32 17.15 13.90 3.25
N ILE A 33 17.34 12.99 4.20
CA ILE A 33 17.85 13.31 5.55
C ILE A 33 19.24 13.91 5.47
N ALA A 34 20.13 13.37 4.66
CA ALA A 34 21.49 13.91 4.45
C ALA A 34 21.44 15.35 3.90
N ASN A 35 20.55 15.62 2.95
CA ASN A 35 20.36 16.94 2.39
C ASN A 35 19.84 17.93 3.46
N GLN A 36 18.85 17.52 4.25
CA GLN A 36 18.30 18.35 5.33
C GLN A 36 19.34 18.65 6.42
N LEU A 37 20.15 17.68 6.82
CA LEU A 37 21.24 17.89 7.77
C LEU A 37 22.26 18.91 7.23
N HIS A 38 22.64 18.80 5.97
CA HIS A 38 23.54 19.76 5.35
C HIS A 38 22.96 21.19 5.32
N GLU A 39 21.67 21.35 4.97
CA GLU A 39 20.94 22.61 4.96
C GLU A 39 20.90 23.25 6.35
N MET A 40 20.81 22.45 7.42
CA MET A 40 20.86 22.88 8.82
C MET A 40 22.29 23.16 9.33
N GLY A 41 23.30 23.15 8.44
CA GLY A 41 24.67 23.49 8.78
C GLY A 41 25.58 22.34 9.21
N PHE A 42 25.09 21.11 9.24
CA PHE A 42 25.91 19.92 9.54
C PHE A 42 26.65 19.44 8.29
N ARG A 43 27.64 20.22 7.83
CA ARG A 43 28.28 20.06 6.52
C ARG A 43 29.35 18.95 6.44
N HIS A 44 30.02 18.66 7.56
CA HIS A 44 31.14 17.71 7.62
C HIS A 44 30.73 16.41 8.31
N MET A 45 29.69 15.73 7.78
CA MET A 45 29.21 14.48 8.31
C MET A 45 29.54 13.32 7.39
N ASN A 46 29.82 12.17 7.99
CA ASN A 46 29.87 10.85 7.37
C ASN A 46 28.81 9.92 8.03
N ALA A 47 28.72 8.67 7.56
CA ALA A 47 27.74 7.73 8.11
C ALA A 47 27.87 7.49 9.63
N HIS A 48 29.09 7.61 10.19
CA HIS A 48 29.34 7.43 11.62
C HIS A 48 29.19 8.71 12.45
N SER A 49 28.86 9.84 11.83
CA SER A 49 28.73 11.14 12.54
C SER A 49 27.40 11.35 13.23
N LEU A 50 26.42 10.43 13.09
CA LEU A 50 25.08 10.57 13.69
C LEU A 50 25.19 10.73 15.22
N LYS A 51 24.49 11.74 15.77
CA LYS A 51 24.42 12.08 17.21
C LYS A 51 22.98 12.46 17.58
N PRO A 52 22.58 12.43 18.88
CA PRO A 52 21.24 12.82 19.33
C PRO A 52 20.78 14.17 18.78
N LYS A 53 21.63 15.20 18.85
CA LYS A 53 21.33 16.55 18.35
C LYS A 53 20.89 16.60 16.88
N HIS A 54 21.40 15.68 16.03
CA HIS A 54 21.00 15.63 14.63
C HIS A 54 19.60 15.06 14.48
N VAL A 55 19.24 14.07 15.30
CA VAL A 55 17.91 13.45 15.33
C VAL A 55 16.88 14.48 15.82
N GLU A 56 17.17 15.18 16.90
CA GLU A 56 16.32 16.23 17.48
C GLU A 56 16.04 17.34 16.46
N LYS A 57 17.09 17.88 15.81
CA LYS A 57 16.95 18.93 14.80
C LYS A 57 16.15 18.50 13.57
N LEU A 58 16.26 17.24 13.14
CA LEU A 58 15.43 16.70 12.07
C LEU A 58 13.96 16.62 12.49
N ILE A 59 13.68 16.15 13.70
CA ILE A 59 12.32 16.03 14.22
C ILE A 59 11.68 17.41 14.41
N GLU A 60 12.40 18.36 15.02
CA GLU A 60 11.96 19.77 15.13
C GLU A 60 11.55 20.33 13.76
N ARG A 61 12.39 20.14 12.75
CA ARG A 61 12.09 20.54 11.37
C ARG A 61 10.84 19.88 10.83
N TRP A 62 10.70 18.56 10.97
CA TRP A 62 9.55 17.83 10.42
C TRP A 62 8.23 18.19 11.10
N LEU A 63 8.27 18.49 12.39
CA LEU A 63 7.10 19.00 13.14
C LEU A 63 6.75 20.43 12.70
N ALA A 64 7.74 21.30 12.52
CA ALA A 64 7.55 22.66 12.03
C ALA A 64 7.00 22.70 10.59
N GLU A 65 7.46 21.77 9.73
CA GLU A 65 6.93 21.57 8.36
C GLU A 65 5.52 20.95 8.35
N SER A 66 4.92 20.66 9.51
CA SER A 66 3.60 20.04 9.67
C SER A 66 3.45 18.71 8.90
N LEU A 67 4.52 17.93 8.83
CA LEU A 67 4.49 16.64 8.16
C LEU A 67 3.55 15.66 8.88
N SER A 68 2.87 14.81 8.08
CA SER A 68 1.99 13.80 8.69
C SER A 68 2.77 12.87 9.64
N ALA A 69 2.11 12.44 10.73
CA ALA A 69 2.68 11.46 11.66
C ALA A 69 3.20 10.19 10.94
N GLY A 70 2.54 9.77 9.87
CA GLY A 70 2.98 8.64 9.05
C GLY A 70 4.30 8.89 8.33
N THR A 71 4.48 10.10 7.78
CA THR A 71 5.73 10.52 7.11
C THR A 71 6.87 10.57 8.12
N ILE A 72 6.66 11.21 9.28
CA ILE A 72 7.69 11.29 10.33
C ILE A 72 8.07 9.89 10.82
N LYS A 73 7.09 9.00 11.09
CA LYS A 73 7.36 7.62 11.52
C LYS A 73 8.17 6.81 10.50
N ASN A 74 7.93 7.01 9.19
CA ASN A 74 8.73 6.37 8.14
C ASN A 74 10.17 6.90 8.14
N ARG A 75 10.37 8.21 8.27
CA ARG A 75 11.70 8.83 8.38
C ARG A 75 12.43 8.36 9.63
N MET A 76 11.75 8.28 10.78
CA MET A 76 12.31 7.71 12.01
C MET A 76 12.72 6.25 11.88
N SER A 77 11.98 5.45 11.10
CA SER A 77 12.36 4.07 10.80
C SER A 77 13.70 4.02 10.03
N ALA A 78 13.88 4.89 9.06
CA ALA A 78 15.14 4.98 8.31
C ALA A 78 16.30 5.47 9.18
N LEU A 79 16.07 6.45 10.08
CA LEU A 79 17.07 6.92 11.05
C LEU A 79 17.49 5.82 12.02
N ARG A 80 16.53 5.05 12.57
CA ARG A 80 16.84 3.91 13.46
C ARG A 80 17.61 2.83 12.74
N TRP A 81 17.28 2.55 11.48
CA TRP A 81 18.04 1.63 10.65
C TRP A 81 19.47 2.14 10.43
N TRP A 82 19.66 3.43 10.10
CA TRP A 82 21.00 4.03 10.00
C TRP A 82 21.78 3.89 11.30
N ALA A 83 21.21 4.30 12.43
CA ALA A 83 21.82 4.16 13.75
C ALA A 83 22.23 2.70 14.05
N GLN A 84 21.36 1.75 13.74
CA GLN A 84 21.64 0.31 13.88
C GLN A 84 22.85 -0.13 13.06
N LYS A 85 22.88 0.24 11.78
CA LYS A 85 23.98 -0.18 10.89
C LYS A 85 25.33 0.47 11.21
N THR A 86 25.33 1.49 12.06
CA THR A 86 26.56 2.18 12.54
C THR A 86 26.86 1.92 14.01
N GLY A 87 26.13 0.97 14.66
CA GLY A 87 26.34 0.61 16.08
C GLY A 87 25.95 1.70 17.07
N LYS A 88 24.93 2.51 16.71
CA LYS A 88 24.51 3.68 17.50
C LYS A 88 23.01 3.65 17.88
N GLU A 89 22.43 2.49 18.06
CA GLU A 89 21.00 2.35 18.36
C GLU A 89 20.56 3.17 19.59
N ASN A 90 21.45 3.32 20.57
CA ASN A 90 21.16 3.98 21.83
C ASN A 90 20.96 5.50 21.72
N ILE A 91 21.33 6.13 20.59
CA ILE A 91 21.16 7.58 20.42
C ILE A 91 19.74 7.97 19.99
N ILE A 92 18.90 7.01 19.64
CA ILE A 92 17.52 7.24 19.23
C ILE A 92 16.57 6.48 20.16
N ALA A 93 15.67 7.18 20.82
CA ALA A 93 14.67 6.55 21.66
C ALA A 93 13.82 5.56 20.87
N ARG A 94 13.47 4.42 21.50
CA ARG A 94 12.64 3.38 20.87
C ARG A 94 11.23 3.88 20.56
N SER A 95 10.63 4.64 21.48
CA SER A 95 9.30 5.21 21.30
C SER A 95 9.36 6.54 20.55
N ASN A 96 8.40 6.75 19.65
CA ASN A 96 8.20 8.02 18.99
C ASN A 96 7.57 9.07 19.92
N ALA A 97 6.89 8.64 21.00
CA ALA A 97 6.35 9.52 22.02
C ALA A 97 7.43 10.32 22.77
N ALA A 98 8.66 9.77 22.85
CA ALA A 98 9.80 10.51 23.43
C ALA A 98 10.21 11.77 22.64
N TYR A 99 9.65 11.96 21.47
CA TYR A 99 9.89 13.07 20.56
C TYR A 99 8.62 13.86 20.22
N ASP A 100 7.56 13.69 20.98
CA ASP A 100 6.26 14.33 20.75
C ASP A 100 5.67 14.08 19.35
N ILE A 101 6.11 12.99 18.70
CA ILE A 101 5.58 12.58 17.39
C ILE A 101 4.19 11.96 17.60
N PRO A 102 3.12 12.56 17.05
CA PRO A 102 1.77 12.13 17.30
C PRO A 102 1.51 10.72 16.77
N ASP A 103 0.50 10.05 17.35
CA ASP A 103 0.09 8.76 16.86
C ASP A 103 -0.64 8.86 15.52
N ARG A 104 -0.36 7.87 14.64
CA ARG A 104 -1.05 7.79 13.36
C ARG A 104 -2.47 7.25 13.56
N VAL A 105 -3.45 8.03 13.14
CA VAL A 105 -4.84 7.58 13.06
C VAL A 105 -5.00 6.72 11.82
N TYR A 106 -5.22 5.42 12.01
CA TYR A 106 -5.41 4.46 10.90
C TYR A 106 -6.88 4.31 10.52
N VAL A 107 -7.78 4.37 11.50
CA VAL A 107 -9.21 4.17 11.31
C VAL A 107 -9.91 5.51 11.46
N THR A 108 -10.51 5.95 10.38
CA THR A 108 -11.41 7.12 10.35
C THR A 108 -12.73 6.62 9.81
N ASN A 109 -13.87 7.05 10.39
CA ASN A 109 -15.18 6.72 9.83
C ASN A 109 -15.50 7.60 8.60
N VAL A 110 -14.49 7.83 7.76
CA VAL A 110 -14.61 8.58 6.51
C VAL A 110 -14.21 7.66 5.36
N SER A 111 -15.11 7.50 4.39
CA SER A 111 -14.87 6.66 3.22
C SER A 111 -13.75 7.22 2.35
N LYS A 112 -12.81 6.34 1.99
CA LYS A 112 -11.78 6.59 0.98
C LYS A 112 -12.06 5.78 -0.28
N ALA A 113 -13.27 5.22 -0.41
CA ALA A 113 -13.67 4.46 -1.58
C ALA A 113 -13.67 5.34 -2.84
N ARG A 114 -13.18 4.77 -3.91
CA ARG A 114 -13.26 5.35 -5.25
C ARG A 114 -13.82 4.30 -6.18
N GLU A 115 -14.98 4.61 -6.72
CA GLU A 115 -15.58 3.82 -7.78
C GLU A 115 -14.77 4.00 -9.06
N LEU A 116 -14.65 2.94 -9.84
CA LEU A 116 -14.05 2.98 -11.16
C LEU A 116 -15.17 3.21 -12.18
N ALA A 117 -15.33 4.43 -12.65
CA ALA A 117 -16.24 4.71 -13.75
C ALA A 117 -15.67 4.10 -15.05
N ILE A 118 -16.43 3.25 -15.73
CA ILE A 118 -15.99 2.58 -16.96
C ILE A 118 -15.62 3.61 -18.02
N ALA A 119 -16.42 4.67 -18.18
CA ALA A 119 -16.12 5.78 -19.09
C ALA A 119 -14.77 6.45 -18.79
N ALA A 120 -14.33 6.48 -17.53
CA ALA A 120 -13.05 7.09 -17.17
C ALA A 120 -11.84 6.30 -17.70
N ILE A 121 -11.99 4.97 -17.90
CA ILE A 121 -10.90 4.12 -18.43
C ILE A 121 -10.90 3.96 -19.95
N GLU A 122 -11.90 4.46 -20.65
CA GLU A 122 -11.96 4.38 -22.12
C GLU A 122 -10.76 5.05 -22.79
N GLY A 123 -10.28 6.15 -22.21
CA GLY A 123 -9.08 6.85 -22.66
C GLY A 123 -7.78 6.08 -22.50
N ILE A 124 -7.73 4.95 -21.79
CA ILE A 124 -6.55 4.10 -21.68
C ILE A 124 -6.37 3.32 -23.00
N ARG A 125 -5.17 3.40 -23.56
CA ARG A 125 -4.85 2.75 -24.84
C ARG A 125 -4.45 1.29 -24.70
N THR A 126 -4.03 0.88 -23.52
CA THR A 126 -3.51 -0.47 -23.26
C THR A 126 -4.57 -1.31 -22.55
N GLU A 127 -5.12 -2.30 -23.25
CA GLU A 127 -6.24 -3.12 -22.77
C GLU A 127 -5.92 -3.84 -21.46
N SER A 128 -4.70 -4.37 -21.30
CA SER A 128 -4.29 -5.01 -20.05
C SER A 128 -4.27 -4.06 -18.84
N ILE A 129 -4.16 -2.73 -19.04
CA ILE A 129 -4.29 -1.74 -17.98
C ILE A 129 -5.76 -1.55 -17.60
N LYS A 130 -6.67 -1.48 -18.57
CA LYS A 130 -8.11 -1.41 -18.32
C LYS A 130 -8.58 -2.60 -17.48
N ILE A 131 -8.25 -3.80 -17.94
CA ILE A 131 -8.56 -5.06 -17.23
C ILE A 131 -7.94 -5.06 -15.83
N SER A 132 -6.69 -4.62 -15.66
CA SER A 132 -6.05 -4.54 -14.35
C SER A 132 -6.79 -3.61 -13.39
N LEU A 133 -7.26 -2.44 -13.86
CA LEU A 133 -8.05 -1.50 -13.05
C LEU A 133 -9.42 -2.08 -12.68
N GLN A 134 -10.10 -2.72 -13.62
CA GLN A 134 -11.38 -3.38 -13.38
C GLN A 134 -11.23 -4.54 -12.36
N LEU A 135 -10.18 -5.35 -12.45
CA LEU A 135 -9.87 -6.39 -11.46
C LEU A 135 -9.59 -5.81 -10.07
N GLN A 136 -8.94 -4.64 -9.97
CA GLN A 136 -8.74 -3.95 -8.70
C GLN A 136 -10.08 -3.52 -8.09
N ALA A 137 -11.00 -3.01 -8.89
CA ALA A 137 -12.31 -2.57 -8.43
C ALA A 137 -13.23 -3.75 -8.08
N ALA A 138 -13.29 -4.77 -8.94
CA ALA A 138 -14.24 -5.90 -8.81
C ALA A 138 -13.82 -6.93 -7.75
N PHE A 139 -12.53 -7.09 -7.47
CA PHE A 139 -11.99 -8.10 -6.56
C PHE A 139 -11.08 -7.52 -5.46
N GLY A 140 -11.00 -6.21 -5.35
CA GLY A 140 -10.14 -5.58 -4.36
C GLY A 140 -8.66 -5.92 -4.50
N LEU A 141 -8.16 -6.25 -5.70
CA LEU A 141 -6.76 -6.59 -5.91
C LEU A 141 -5.86 -5.38 -5.67
N ARG A 142 -4.64 -5.63 -5.15
CA ARG A 142 -3.60 -4.60 -5.18
C ARG A 142 -3.12 -4.44 -6.63
N ARG A 143 -2.65 -3.25 -6.99
CA ARG A 143 -2.13 -2.97 -8.34
C ARG A 143 -1.11 -4.02 -8.80
N GLU A 144 -0.17 -4.38 -7.96
CA GLU A 144 0.84 -5.39 -8.28
C GLU A 144 0.21 -6.77 -8.53
N GLU A 145 -0.76 -7.16 -7.72
CA GLU A 145 -1.49 -8.41 -7.86
C GLU A 145 -2.28 -8.46 -9.17
N SER A 146 -3.00 -7.39 -9.50
CA SER A 146 -3.77 -7.30 -10.74
C SER A 146 -2.90 -7.26 -12.01
N ILE A 147 -1.65 -6.82 -11.92
CA ILE A 147 -0.69 -6.85 -13.03
C ILE A 147 -0.04 -8.23 -13.17
N LYS A 148 0.33 -8.86 -12.06
CA LYS A 148 1.05 -10.13 -12.04
C LYS A 148 0.15 -11.36 -12.21
N ILE A 149 -1.16 -11.21 -11.99
CA ILE A 149 -2.11 -12.33 -12.11
C ILE A 149 -2.01 -12.99 -13.48
N ILE A 150 -2.09 -14.34 -13.48
CA ILE A 150 -2.29 -15.15 -14.67
C ILE A 150 -3.76 -15.63 -14.63
N PRO A 151 -4.70 -14.97 -15.33
CA PRO A 151 -6.13 -15.21 -15.14
C PRO A 151 -6.53 -16.68 -15.38
N LYS A 152 -5.95 -17.32 -16.38
CA LYS A 152 -6.20 -18.75 -16.67
C LYS A 152 -5.80 -19.65 -15.50
N TRP A 153 -4.76 -19.33 -14.77
CA TRP A 153 -4.33 -20.10 -13.60
C TRP A 153 -5.14 -19.72 -12.36
N ALA A 154 -5.45 -18.43 -12.19
CA ALA A 154 -6.13 -17.91 -11.00
C ALA A 154 -7.60 -18.34 -10.90
N ASP A 155 -8.26 -18.54 -12.04
CA ASP A 155 -9.66 -18.91 -12.12
C ASP A 155 -9.87 -20.36 -11.68
N ARG A 156 -10.75 -20.56 -10.67
CA ARG A 156 -11.18 -21.87 -10.15
C ARG A 156 -12.69 -22.08 -10.29
N GLY A 157 -13.34 -21.36 -11.21
CA GLY A 157 -14.77 -21.41 -11.43
C GLY A 157 -15.55 -20.46 -10.53
N ASP A 158 -15.69 -20.78 -9.27
CA ASP A 158 -16.43 -20.00 -8.28
C ASP A 158 -15.57 -18.94 -7.56
N ARG A 159 -14.26 -18.94 -7.76
CA ARG A 159 -13.32 -18.05 -7.08
C ARG A 159 -12.05 -17.80 -7.86
N LEU A 160 -11.38 -16.68 -7.54
CA LEU A 160 -10.01 -16.40 -7.94
C LEU A 160 -9.05 -16.82 -6.83
N VAL A 161 -7.99 -17.55 -7.21
CA VAL A 161 -6.88 -17.90 -6.31
C VAL A 161 -5.66 -17.08 -6.67
N LEU A 162 -5.09 -16.36 -5.71
CA LEU A 162 -3.86 -15.59 -5.90
C LEU A 162 -2.67 -16.34 -5.30
N LYS A 163 -1.61 -16.52 -6.12
CA LYS A 163 -0.35 -17.11 -5.65
C LYS A 163 0.35 -16.21 -4.63
N ASP A 164 1.10 -16.81 -3.73
CA ASP A 164 1.99 -16.15 -2.79
C ASP A 164 2.95 -15.15 -3.47
N SER A 165 3.56 -15.56 -4.59
CA SER A 165 4.50 -14.75 -5.37
C SER A 165 3.89 -13.47 -5.99
N TRP A 166 2.56 -13.38 -6.07
CA TRP A 166 1.87 -12.18 -6.55
C TRP A 166 1.46 -11.25 -5.43
N THR A 167 1.37 -11.77 -4.19
CA THR A 167 0.81 -11.05 -3.05
C THR A 167 1.87 -10.41 -2.16
N LYS A 168 1.53 -9.28 -1.56
CA LYS A 168 2.40 -8.66 -0.58
C LYS A 168 2.45 -9.52 0.69
N GLY A 169 3.64 -9.96 1.07
CA GLY A 169 3.86 -10.80 2.25
C GLY A 169 3.74 -12.30 2.00
N GLY A 170 3.71 -12.73 0.72
CA GLY A 170 3.82 -14.13 0.34
C GLY A 170 2.67 -15.02 0.85
N ARG A 171 1.43 -14.51 0.87
CA ARG A 171 0.27 -15.28 1.32
C ARG A 171 -0.68 -15.52 0.17
N THR A 172 -0.99 -16.77 -0.10
CA THR A 172 -2.09 -17.14 -0.99
C THR A 172 -3.41 -16.65 -0.42
N ARG A 173 -4.36 -16.36 -1.30
CA ARG A 173 -5.73 -16.04 -0.89
C ARG A 173 -6.72 -16.37 -1.98
N GLU A 174 -7.96 -16.53 -1.58
CA GLU A 174 -9.09 -16.80 -2.43
C GLU A 174 -10.09 -15.66 -2.34
N ILE A 175 -10.69 -15.31 -3.47
CA ILE A 175 -11.69 -14.25 -3.57
C ILE A 175 -12.85 -14.81 -4.36
N PRO A 176 -14.07 -14.84 -3.83
CA PRO A 176 -15.22 -15.40 -4.53
C PRO A 176 -15.56 -14.61 -5.79
N ILE A 177 -16.05 -15.31 -6.82
CA ILE A 177 -16.68 -14.74 -7.99
C ILE A 177 -18.19 -14.81 -7.73
N SER A 178 -18.76 -13.70 -7.26
CA SER A 178 -20.13 -13.66 -6.72
C SER A 178 -21.15 -13.12 -7.73
N THR A 179 -20.71 -12.49 -8.84
CA THR A 179 -21.60 -11.88 -9.80
C THR A 179 -21.28 -12.26 -11.24
N PRO A 180 -22.27 -12.22 -12.16
CA PRO A 180 -22.03 -12.43 -13.59
C PRO A 180 -20.98 -11.48 -14.18
N GLU A 181 -20.96 -10.21 -13.75
CA GLU A 181 -20.02 -9.19 -14.21
C GLU A 181 -18.59 -9.54 -13.80
N GLN A 182 -18.40 -10.04 -12.58
CA GLN A 182 -17.09 -10.54 -12.13
C GLN A 182 -16.66 -11.74 -12.97
N ARG A 183 -17.57 -12.66 -13.29
CA ARG A 183 -17.28 -13.82 -14.14
C ARG A 183 -16.85 -13.36 -15.53
N GLN A 184 -17.63 -12.47 -16.16
CA GLN A 184 -17.32 -11.91 -17.48
C GLN A 184 -15.94 -11.25 -17.48
N LEU A 185 -15.63 -10.42 -16.48
CA LEU A 185 -14.34 -9.74 -16.37
C LEU A 185 -13.17 -10.73 -16.29
N VAL A 186 -13.33 -11.84 -15.57
CA VAL A 186 -12.30 -12.88 -15.51
C VAL A 186 -12.09 -13.55 -16.87
N ASP A 187 -13.16 -13.77 -17.63
CA ASP A 187 -13.07 -14.35 -18.97
C ASP A 187 -12.42 -13.37 -19.97
N GLU A 188 -12.74 -12.09 -19.91
CA GLU A 188 -12.07 -11.03 -20.66
C GLU A 188 -10.58 -10.95 -20.31
N ALA A 189 -10.25 -11.03 -19.01
CA ALA A 189 -8.87 -11.05 -18.56
C ALA A 189 -8.06 -12.23 -19.11
N LYS A 190 -8.68 -13.42 -19.27
CA LYS A 190 -8.05 -14.58 -19.90
C LYS A 190 -7.74 -14.32 -21.37
N VAL A 191 -8.66 -13.69 -22.10
CA VAL A 191 -8.48 -13.34 -23.53
C VAL A 191 -7.31 -12.36 -23.67
N VAL A 192 -7.28 -11.29 -22.87
CA VAL A 192 -6.23 -10.27 -22.92
C VAL A 192 -4.87 -10.83 -22.52
N ALA A 193 -4.81 -11.65 -21.47
CA ALA A 193 -3.56 -12.23 -20.95
C ALA A 193 -2.98 -13.36 -21.81
N LYS A 194 -3.78 -13.99 -22.68
CA LYS A 194 -3.34 -15.11 -23.57
C LYS A 194 -2.57 -16.20 -22.83
N GLY A 195 -3.04 -16.57 -21.64
CA GLY A 195 -2.41 -17.59 -20.79
C GLY A 195 -1.19 -17.15 -20.00
N LYS A 196 -0.79 -15.88 -20.08
CA LYS A 196 0.31 -15.24 -19.32
C LYS A 196 -0.25 -14.27 -18.28
N SER A 197 0.63 -13.46 -17.67
CA SER A 197 0.21 -12.31 -16.83
C SER A 197 -0.34 -11.18 -17.70
N LEU A 198 -0.92 -10.17 -17.04
CA LEU A 198 -1.38 -8.95 -17.74
C LEU A 198 -0.23 -8.02 -18.18
N ILE A 199 1.02 -8.45 -18.03
CA ILE A 199 2.17 -7.72 -18.57
C ILE A 199 2.35 -8.11 -20.05
N PRO A 200 2.13 -7.16 -20.99
CA PRO A 200 2.34 -7.44 -22.42
C PRO A 200 3.80 -7.79 -22.71
N SER A 201 4.02 -8.72 -23.65
CA SER A 201 5.38 -9.23 -24.00
C SER A 201 6.36 -8.16 -24.49
N ARG A 202 5.88 -6.99 -24.92
CA ARG A 202 6.74 -5.85 -25.31
C ARG A 202 7.49 -5.21 -24.14
N PHE A 203 7.10 -5.49 -22.89
CA PHE A 203 7.80 -4.98 -21.71
C PHE A 203 8.72 -6.06 -21.15
N ALA A 204 10.01 -5.74 -21.06
CA ALA A 204 11.03 -6.68 -20.58
C ALA A 204 10.86 -6.97 -19.07
N THR A 205 10.42 -5.97 -18.29
CA THR A 205 10.29 -6.09 -16.83
C THR A 205 8.95 -5.58 -16.30
N TYR A 206 8.59 -6.03 -15.09
CA TYR A 206 7.47 -5.47 -14.34
C TYR A 206 7.61 -3.95 -14.12
N VAL A 207 8.85 -3.49 -13.87
CA VAL A 207 9.12 -2.07 -13.59
C VAL A 207 8.84 -1.20 -14.82
N ASP A 208 9.20 -1.66 -16.00
CA ASP A 208 8.95 -0.93 -17.25
C ASP A 208 7.44 -0.85 -17.53
N TYR A 209 6.73 -1.97 -17.33
CA TYR A 209 5.28 -1.96 -17.47
C TYR A 209 4.62 -1.07 -16.41
N LEU A 210 5.11 -1.04 -15.17
CA LEU A 210 4.59 -0.18 -14.12
C LEU A 210 4.76 1.32 -14.43
N LYS A 211 5.86 1.72 -15.07
CA LYS A 211 6.06 3.10 -15.56
C LYS A 211 5.01 3.45 -16.61
N HIS A 212 4.81 2.56 -17.58
CA HIS A 212 3.79 2.73 -18.62
C HIS A 212 2.37 2.76 -18.03
N PHE A 213 2.07 1.87 -17.09
CA PHE A 213 0.79 1.85 -16.35
C PHE A 213 0.52 3.20 -15.68
N ARG A 214 1.51 3.75 -14.97
CA ARG A 214 1.39 5.06 -14.32
C ARG A 214 1.15 6.16 -15.33
N TYR A 215 1.94 6.22 -16.38
CA TYR A 215 1.80 7.19 -17.45
C TYR A 215 0.39 7.18 -18.06
N GLU A 216 -0.14 6.02 -18.45
CA GLU A 216 -1.49 5.91 -19.02
C GLU A 216 -2.58 6.38 -18.05
N CYS A 217 -2.46 6.02 -16.76
CA CYS A 217 -3.41 6.45 -15.75
C CYS A 217 -3.32 7.96 -15.45
N GLU A 218 -2.11 8.50 -15.32
CA GLU A 218 -1.88 9.93 -15.06
C GLU A 218 -2.39 10.80 -16.20
N ARG A 219 -2.21 10.37 -17.45
CA ARG A 219 -2.69 11.07 -18.66
C ARG A 219 -4.20 11.29 -18.65
N ILE A 220 -4.96 10.43 -17.99
CA ILE A 220 -6.43 10.52 -17.90
C ILE A 220 -6.90 10.85 -16.47
N GLY A 221 -6.01 11.30 -15.60
CA GLY A 221 -6.33 11.74 -14.24
C GLY A 221 -6.71 10.62 -13.25
N ILE A 222 -6.42 9.36 -13.55
CA ILE A 222 -6.66 8.25 -12.60
C ILE A 222 -5.50 8.17 -11.61
N HIS A 223 -5.82 8.46 -10.34
CA HIS A 223 -4.90 8.41 -9.22
C HIS A 223 -5.50 7.61 -8.06
N ALA A 224 -4.70 7.38 -7.00
CA ALA A 224 -5.15 6.78 -5.75
C ALA A 224 -5.83 5.39 -5.90
N PHE A 225 -5.20 4.50 -6.64
CA PHE A 225 -5.66 3.12 -6.92
C PHE A 225 -6.13 2.34 -5.66
N HIS A 226 -5.61 2.69 -4.50
CA HIS A 226 -6.02 2.05 -3.24
C HIS A 226 -7.49 2.32 -2.88
N GLY A 227 -8.08 3.39 -3.43
CA GLY A 227 -9.50 3.70 -3.30
C GLY A 227 -10.43 2.61 -3.84
N HIS A 228 -10.02 1.88 -4.91
CA HIS A 228 -10.79 0.76 -5.44
C HIS A 228 -10.89 -0.41 -4.44
N ARG A 229 -9.86 -0.62 -3.62
CA ARG A 229 -9.93 -1.63 -2.55
C ARG A 229 -10.87 -1.21 -1.42
N HIS A 230 -10.96 0.09 -1.11
CA HIS A 230 -11.98 0.60 -0.19
C HIS A 230 -13.38 0.39 -0.76
N PHE A 231 -13.56 0.66 -2.06
CA PHE A 231 -14.84 0.45 -2.74
C PHE A 231 -15.28 -1.01 -2.68
N TYR A 232 -14.40 -1.94 -3.06
CA TYR A 232 -14.64 -3.37 -2.96
C TYR A 232 -15.03 -3.79 -1.53
N ALA A 233 -14.20 -3.45 -0.53
CA ALA A 233 -14.44 -3.86 0.86
C ALA A 233 -15.78 -3.35 1.39
N GLN A 234 -16.14 -2.10 1.09
CA GLN A 234 -17.39 -1.50 1.52
C GLN A 234 -18.60 -2.09 0.80
N GLY A 235 -18.50 -2.35 -0.50
CA GLY A 235 -19.54 -3.06 -1.27
C GLY A 235 -19.75 -4.48 -0.75
N ARG A 236 -18.65 -5.23 -0.53
CA ARG A 236 -18.70 -6.58 0.01
C ARG A 236 -19.29 -6.63 1.42
N TYR A 237 -18.98 -5.64 2.26
CA TYR A 237 -19.60 -5.53 3.59
C TYR A 237 -21.11 -5.35 3.49
N ARG A 238 -21.60 -4.48 2.60
CA ARG A 238 -23.03 -4.28 2.38
C ARG A 238 -23.70 -5.56 1.87
N GLU A 239 -23.07 -6.27 0.95
CA GLU A 239 -23.55 -7.56 0.43
C GLU A 239 -23.73 -8.61 1.55
N LEU A 240 -22.71 -8.74 2.42
CA LEU A 240 -22.70 -9.75 3.49
C LEU A 240 -23.59 -9.39 4.69
N THR A 241 -23.85 -8.09 4.94
CA THR A 241 -24.56 -7.64 6.15
C THR A 241 -25.93 -7.00 5.88
N GLY A 242 -26.22 -6.66 4.62
CA GLY A 242 -27.38 -5.85 4.26
C GLY A 242 -27.32 -4.39 4.70
N ARG A 243 -26.17 -3.91 5.20
CA ARG A 243 -26.02 -2.56 5.80
C ARG A 243 -24.77 -1.86 5.28
N GLU A 244 -24.79 -0.53 5.30
CA GLU A 244 -23.58 0.26 5.08
C GLU A 244 -22.61 0.13 6.26
N CYS A 245 -21.30 0.15 5.98
CA CYS A 245 -20.28 0.14 7.01
C CYS A 245 -20.12 1.54 7.66
N PRO A 246 -19.50 1.65 8.86
CA PRO A 246 -19.31 2.93 9.54
C PRO A 246 -18.61 3.99 8.69
N ALA A 247 -17.66 3.62 7.84
CA ALA A 247 -16.98 4.55 6.93
C ALA A 247 -17.91 5.16 5.87
N ARG A 248 -19.08 4.55 5.58
CA ARG A 248 -20.13 5.06 4.68
C ARG A 248 -21.36 5.57 5.44
N GLY A 249 -21.23 5.89 6.71
CA GLY A 249 -22.32 6.40 7.52
C GLY A 249 -23.23 5.32 8.14
N GLY A 250 -22.87 4.04 7.98
CA GLY A 250 -23.58 2.96 8.68
C GLY A 250 -23.29 2.92 10.18
N PRO A 251 -23.99 2.07 10.92
CA PRO A 251 -23.90 2.01 12.37
C PRO A 251 -22.51 1.55 12.83
N THR A 252 -21.99 2.20 13.87
CA THR A 252 -20.76 1.79 14.54
C THR A 252 -21.00 0.53 15.38
N SER A 253 -19.95 -0.17 15.78
CA SER A 253 -20.05 -1.39 16.60
C SER A 253 -20.80 -1.18 17.93
N LYS A 254 -20.84 0.06 18.44
CA LYS A 254 -21.59 0.41 19.66
C LYS A 254 -23.11 0.46 19.44
N GLN A 255 -23.54 0.71 18.23
CA GLN A 255 -24.95 0.86 17.83
C GLN A 255 -25.58 -0.46 17.33
N LEU A 256 -24.78 -1.51 17.16
CA LEU A 256 -25.26 -2.81 16.70
C LEU A 256 -25.87 -3.65 17.84
N THR A 257 -26.94 -4.39 17.55
CA THR A 257 -27.47 -5.42 18.44
C THR A 257 -26.46 -6.58 18.58
N ARG A 258 -26.75 -7.52 19.48
CA ARG A 258 -25.90 -8.70 19.69
C ARG A 258 -25.80 -9.56 18.43
N GLU A 259 -26.92 -9.83 17.77
CA GLU A 259 -27.00 -10.61 16.52
C GLU A 259 -26.27 -9.89 15.40
N GLN A 260 -26.47 -8.57 15.28
CA GLN A 260 -25.79 -7.75 14.27
C GLN A 260 -24.28 -7.72 14.45
N LYS A 261 -23.77 -7.76 15.69
CA LYS A 261 -22.32 -7.85 15.98
C LYS A 261 -21.73 -9.17 15.49
N VAL A 262 -22.47 -10.27 15.57
CA VAL A 262 -22.02 -11.56 15.05
C VAL A 262 -21.86 -11.49 13.53
N ILE A 263 -22.87 -10.99 12.83
CA ILE A 263 -22.86 -10.82 11.37
C ILE A 263 -21.74 -9.85 10.95
N ASP A 264 -21.59 -8.70 11.63
CA ASP A 264 -20.53 -7.73 11.38
C ASP A 264 -19.16 -8.36 11.52
N HIS A 265 -18.92 -9.13 12.57
CA HIS A 265 -17.65 -9.83 12.78
C HIS A 265 -17.36 -10.84 11.67
N GLN A 266 -18.35 -11.68 11.33
CA GLN A 266 -18.21 -12.68 10.26
C GLN A 266 -17.87 -12.01 8.91
N ALA A 267 -18.58 -10.92 8.57
CA ALA A 267 -18.32 -10.15 7.35
C ALA A 267 -16.90 -9.55 7.34
N ARG A 268 -16.45 -8.96 8.47
CA ARG A 268 -15.10 -8.40 8.59
C ARG A 268 -14.02 -9.46 8.44
N VAL A 269 -14.22 -10.65 9.00
CA VAL A 269 -13.30 -11.79 8.87
C VAL A 269 -13.24 -12.25 7.42
N ALA A 270 -14.38 -12.45 6.75
CA ALA A 270 -14.44 -12.85 5.34
C ALA A 270 -13.70 -11.83 4.45
N ILE A 271 -14.01 -10.54 4.58
CA ILE A 271 -13.36 -9.47 3.83
C ILE A 271 -11.85 -9.40 4.13
N SER A 272 -11.46 -9.62 5.38
CA SER A 272 -10.04 -9.67 5.77
C SER A 272 -9.29 -10.76 5.01
N HIS A 273 -9.87 -11.94 4.86
CA HIS A 273 -9.32 -13.05 4.09
C HIS A 273 -9.26 -12.73 2.60
N GLU A 274 -10.37 -12.28 2.01
CA GLU A 274 -10.45 -11.88 0.60
C GLU A 274 -9.43 -10.79 0.24
N MET A 275 -9.16 -9.86 1.15
CA MET A 275 -8.18 -8.78 0.96
C MET A 275 -6.74 -9.18 1.32
N GLY A 276 -6.52 -10.40 1.83
CA GLY A 276 -5.19 -10.89 2.22
C GLY A 276 -4.60 -10.15 3.40
N HIS A 277 -5.42 -9.83 4.39
CA HIS A 277 -4.98 -9.29 5.67
C HIS A 277 -4.76 -10.45 6.66
N GLY A 278 -3.69 -10.38 7.43
CA GLY A 278 -3.43 -11.40 8.46
C GLY A 278 -4.17 -11.16 9.76
N ARG A 279 -4.91 -10.04 9.88
CA ARG A 279 -5.62 -9.63 11.09
C ARG A 279 -6.87 -8.85 10.71
N GLU A 280 -8.00 -9.17 11.33
CA GLU A 280 -9.30 -8.51 11.10
C GLU A 280 -9.23 -6.99 11.40
N GLN A 281 -8.42 -6.57 12.38
CA GLN A 281 -8.25 -5.15 12.72
C GLN A 281 -7.79 -4.28 11.54
N ILE A 282 -7.07 -4.86 10.56
CA ILE A 282 -6.64 -4.12 9.36
C ILE A 282 -7.86 -3.77 8.49
N THR A 283 -8.90 -4.59 8.49
CA THR A 283 -10.13 -4.35 7.73
C THR A 283 -10.87 -3.11 8.23
N ALA A 284 -10.70 -2.72 9.49
CA ALA A 284 -11.25 -1.48 10.04
C ALA A 284 -10.74 -0.21 9.32
N VAL A 285 -9.56 -0.26 8.70
CA VAL A 285 -9.04 0.87 7.89
C VAL A 285 -9.94 1.14 6.67
N TYR A 286 -10.62 0.12 6.17
CA TYR A 286 -11.51 0.19 4.99
C TYR A 286 -12.96 0.46 5.37
N LEU A 287 -13.42 -0.12 6.47
CA LEU A 287 -14.83 -0.17 6.86
C LEU A 287 -15.20 0.82 7.97
N GLY A 288 -14.22 1.34 8.71
CA GLY A 288 -14.48 2.07 9.95
C GLY A 288 -14.79 1.14 11.14
N ARG A 289 -15.15 1.76 12.28
CA ARG A 289 -15.49 1.08 13.53
C ARG A 289 -16.72 1.69 14.18
#